data_890485e52fb1f60cfb7f49357a949f05
#
_entry.id   890485e52fb1f60cfb7f49357a949f05
#
_cell.length_a   1.000
_cell.length_b   1.000
_cell.length_c   1.000
_cell.angle_alpha   90.00
_cell.angle_beta   90.00
_cell.angle_gamma   90.00
#
_symmetry.space_group_name_H-M   'P 1'
#
loop_
_entity.id
_entity.type
_entity.pdbx_description
1 polymer ?
#
loop_
_entity_poly.entity_id
_entity_poly.type
_entity_poly.pdbx_seq_one_letter_code
_entity_poly.pdbx_strand_id
1 'polypeptide(L)'
;MSFFELFAESMPLLLQGLGLTLELAVVSLCIAMVLGIIAALMGLSGNPVLQAINAAFVAIIRCSPLLVQAFFIYFGVTGALGIRMSAFVAGVIALSLNAGGYLSEIFRGGIQSVDPGQVEAARSLGLSSRQTTWRIVLPQAIRICLPSVVNQWCITIKDTSIICVIGLAELTRMGQQIIARTYRSFEVWLMVFVLYFVVIYALTIFARHMERKVSLDG
;
A
#
# COMPACT_ATOMS: atom_id res chain seq x y z
N MET A 1 -26.91 -24.16 15.41
CA MET A 1 -25.78 -24.31 14.45
C MET A 1 -24.52 -24.53 15.24
N SER A 2 -23.82 -25.65 15.02
CA SER A 2 -22.54 -25.94 15.65
C SER A 2 -21.45 -25.01 15.06
N PHE A 3 -20.27 -24.94 15.72
CA PHE A 3 -19.13 -24.17 15.17
C PHE A 3 -18.71 -24.71 13.79
N PHE A 4 -18.70 -26.02 13.61
CA PHE A 4 -18.30 -26.63 12.34
C PHE A 4 -19.28 -26.36 11.20
N GLU A 5 -20.58 -26.33 11.46
CA GLU A 5 -21.60 -25.93 10.48
C GLU A 5 -21.41 -24.48 10.07
N LEU A 6 -21.24 -23.56 11.05
CA LEU A 6 -20.96 -22.15 10.77
C LEU A 6 -19.70 -21.98 9.92
N PHE A 7 -18.61 -22.70 10.28
CA PHE A 7 -17.35 -22.65 9.54
C PHE A 7 -17.53 -23.11 8.09
N ALA A 8 -18.19 -24.27 7.88
CA ALA A 8 -18.39 -24.81 6.55
C ALA A 8 -19.25 -23.89 5.65
N GLU A 9 -20.29 -23.26 6.21
CA GLU A 9 -21.15 -22.33 5.47
C GLU A 9 -20.48 -20.96 5.23
N SER A 10 -19.69 -20.48 6.17
CA SER A 10 -19.09 -19.14 6.12
C SER A 10 -17.81 -19.09 5.31
N MET A 11 -17.01 -20.14 5.33
CA MET A 11 -15.67 -20.16 4.72
C MET A 11 -15.67 -19.82 3.22
N PRO A 12 -16.57 -20.35 2.37
CA PRO A 12 -16.61 -20.00 0.96
C PRO A 12 -16.85 -18.49 0.73
N LEU A 13 -17.73 -17.87 1.52
CA LEU A 13 -18.00 -16.44 1.43
C LEU A 13 -16.82 -15.60 1.91
N LEU A 14 -16.17 -16.01 3.01
CA LEU A 14 -14.98 -15.33 3.52
C LEU A 14 -13.82 -15.43 2.53
N LEU A 15 -13.63 -16.58 1.87
CA LEU A 15 -12.60 -16.73 0.84
C LEU A 15 -12.87 -15.90 -0.40
N GLN A 16 -14.14 -15.73 -0.81
CA GLN A 16 -14.50 -14.77 -1.86
C GLN A 16 -14.15 -13.33 -1.46
N GLY A 17 -14.49 -12.93 -0.23
CA GLY A 17 -14.12 -11.62 0.32
C GLY A 17 -12.60 -11.45 0.39
N LEU A 18 -11.86 -12.48 0.78
CA LEU A 18 -10.39 -12.48 0.79
C LEU A 18 -9.81 -12.32 -0.62
N GLY A 19 -10.37 -12.99 -1.61
CA GLY A 19 -10.00 -12.81 -3.01
C GLY A 19 -10.11 -11.35 -3.45
N LEU A 20 -11.26 -10.71 -3.16
CA LEU A 20 -11.47 -9.30 -3.47
C LEU A 20 -10.54 -8.35 -2.67
N THR A 21 -10.25 -8.68 -1.41
CA THR A 21 -9.25 -7.98 -0.59
C THR A 21 -7.88 -7.98 -1.27
N LEU A 22 -7.43 -9.14 -1.73
CA LEU A 22 -6.12 -9.30 -2.39
C LEU A 22 -6.09 -8.61 -3.76
N GLU A 23 -7.15 -8.74 -4.55
CA GLU A 23 -7.28 -8.06 -5.83
C GLU A 23 -7.20 -6.54 -5.65
N LEU A 24 -7.98 -5.99 -4.73
CA LEU A 24 -7.95 -4.57 -4.39
C LEU A 24 -6.55 -4.12 -3.96
N ALA A 25 -5.90 -4.87 -3.08
CA ALA A 25 -4.56 -4.55 -2.59
C ALA A 25 -3.51 -4.57 -3.73
N VAL A 26 -3.49 -5.61 -4.55
CA VAL A 26 -2.52 -5.75 -5.65
C VAL A 26 -2.68 -4.62 -6.66
N VAL A 27 -3.90 -4.36 -7.13
CA VAL A 27 -4.17 -3.29 -8.10
C VAL A 27 -3.76 -1.93 -7.52
N SER A 28 -4.16 -1.66 -6.28
CA SER A 28 -3.81 -0.40 -5.60
C SER A 28 -2.31 -0.23 -5.43
N LEU A 29 -1.60 -1.30 -5.04
CA LEU A 29 -0.15 -1.25 -4.83
C LEU A 29 0.63 -1.06 -6.12
N CYS A 30 0.21 -1.68 -7.23
CA CYS A 30 0.82 -1.45 -8.55
C CYS A 30 0.74 0.03 -8.94
N ILE A 31 -0.43 0.66 -8.77
CA ILE A 31 -0.62 2.08 -9.05
C ILE A 31 0.16 2.94 -8.05
N ALA A 32 0.12 2.60 -6.76
CA ALA A 32 0.83 3.32 -5.71
C ALA A 32 2.35 3.33 -5.91
N MET A 33 2.93 2.23 -6.40
CA MET A 33 4.37 2.17 -6.74
C MET A 33 4.73 3.20 -7.81
N VAL A 34 3.94 3.28 -8.87
CA VAL A 34 4.15 4.26 -9.95
C VAL A 34 3.99 5.69 -9.42
N LEU A 35 2.90 5.96 -8.70
CA LEU A 35 2.64 7.28 -8.10
C LEU A 35 3.74 7.68 -7.11
N GLY A 36 4.18 6.75 -6.26
CA GLY A 36 5.23 6.98 -5.28
C GLY A 36 6.58 7.31 -5.93
N ILE A 37 6.95 6.59 -7.00
CA ILE A 37 8.18 6.88 -7.75
C ILE A 37 8.10 8.26 -8.41
N ILE A 38 7.00 8.59 -9.10
CA ILE A 38 6.81 9.89 -9.73
C ILE A 38 6.90 11.01 -8.69
N ALA A 39 6.17 10.87 -7.57
CA ALA A 39 6.16 11.86 -6.50
C ALA A 39 7.54 12.00 -5.85
N ALA A 40 8.28 10.90 -5.61
CA ALA A 40 9.65 10.96 -5.08
C ALA A 40 10.59 11.71 -6.03
N LEU A 41 10.52 11.43 -7.33
CA LEU A 41 11.33 12.13 -8.34
C LEU A 41 10.99 13.63 -8.42
N MET A 42 9.71 13.98 -8.26
CA MET A 42 9.32 15.39 -8.15
C MET A 42 9.93 16.06 -6.92
N GLY A 43 9.90 15.36 -5.77
CA GLY A 43 10.49 15.85 -4.52
C GLY A 43 12.02 15.97 -4.54
N LEU A 44 12.71 15.18 -5.37
CA LEU A 44 14.17 15.20 -5.56
C LEU A 44 14.60 16.13 -6.70
N SER A 45 13.67 16.68 -7.47
CA SER A 45 13.99 17.55 -8.60
C SER A 45 14.60 18.87 -8.13
N GLY A 46 15.42 19.51 -8.96
CA GLY A 46 15.90 20.88 -8.72
C GLY A 46 14.83 21.96 -8.94
N ASN A 47 13.61 21.60 -9.34
CA ASN A 47 12.53 22.55 -9.65
C ASN A 47 11.64 22.77 -8.40
N PRO A 48 11.60 24.01 -7.85
CA PRO A 48 10.83 24.30 -6.65
C PRO A 48 9.31 24.08 -6.82
N VAL A 49 8.77 24.22 -8.03
CA VAL A 49 7.35 23.96 -8.30
C VAL A 49 7.02 22.49 -8.15
N LEU A 50 7.85 21.59 -8.70
CA LEU A 50 7.66 20.15 -8.55
C LEU A 50 7.82 19.70 -7.10
N GLN A 51 8.78 20.26 -6.37
CA GLN A 51 8.95 20.02 -4.94
C GLN A 51 7.71 20.46 -4.15
N ALA A 52 7.16 21.64 -4.44
CA ALA A 52 5.96 22.14 -3.77
C ALA A 52 4.73 21.27 -4.04
N ILE A 53 4.55 20.81 -5.28
CA ILE A 53 3.46 19.89 -5.65
C ILE A 53 3.60 18.56 -4.88
N ASN A 54 4.81 17.98 -4.84
CA ASN A 54 5.04 16.75 -4.07
C ASN A 54 4.79 16.98 -2.58
N ALA A 55 5.29 18.07 -2.01
CA ALA A 55 5.09 18.39 -0.60
C ALA A 55 3.60 18.53 -0.24
N ALA A 56 2.83 19.22 -1.09
CA ALA A 56 1.38 19.34 -0.93
C ALA A 56 0.67 17.98 -1.03
N PHE A 57 1.00 17.18 -2.02
CA PHE A 57 0.45 15.83 -2.18
C PHE A 57 0.70 14.96 -0.94
N VAL A 58 1.96 14.88 -0.52
CA VAL A 58 2.36 14.08 0.65
C VAL A 58 1.68 14.59 1.92
N ALA A 59 1.62 15.92 2.12
CA ALA A 59 0.96 16.53 3.27
C ALA A 59 -0.53 16.20 3.31
N ILE A 60 -1.26 16.35 2.20
CA ILE A 60 -2.69 16.03 2.11
C ILE A 60 -2.93 14.56 2.47
N ILE A 61 -2.15 13.66 1.91
CA ILE A 61 -2.31 12.23 2.13
C ILE A 61 -2.00 11.83 3.58
N ARG A 62 -0.88 12.30 4.12
CA ARG A 62 -0.42 11.88 5.46
C ARG A 62 -1.13 12.57 6.61
N CYS A 63 -1.69 13.76 6.38
CA CYS A 63 -2.40 14.54 7.39
C CYS A 63 -3.93 14.33 7.34
N SER A 64 -4.44 13.45 6.49
CA SER A 64 -5.87 13.11 6.45
C SER A 64 -6.10 11.60 6.64
N PRO A 65 -7.16 11.19 7.39
CA PRO A 65 -7.48 9.78 7.59
C PRO A 65 -7.92 9.11 6.29
N LEU A 66 -7.43 7.88 6.04
CA LEU A 66 -7.82 7.09 4.85
C LEU A 66 -9.34 6.90 4.74
N LEU A 67 -10.03 6.70 5.86
CA LEU A 67 -11.50 6.61 5.90
C LEU A 67 -12.16 7.85 5.28
N VAL A 68 -11.67 9.03 5.63
CA VAL A 68 -12.18 10.30 5.11
C VAL A 68 -11.84 10.46 3.62
N GLN A 69 -10.65 10.05 3.20
CA GLN A 69 -10.25 10.02 1.78
C GLN A 69 -11.20 9.13 0.97
N ALA A 70 -11.51 7.92 1.47
CA ALA A 70 -12.43 6.99 0.80
C ALA A 70 -13.84 7.57 0.67
N PHE A 71 -14.38 8.19 1.72
CA PHE A 71 -15.69 8.85 1.66
C PHE A 71 -15.69 10.05 0.72
N PHE A 72 -14.64 10.88 0.76
CA PHE A 72 -14.52 12.03 -0.13
C PHE A 72 -14.50 11.61 -1.60
N ILE A 73 -13.73 10.56 -1.94
CA ILE A 73 -13.66 10.04 -3.31
C ILE A 73 -14.99 9.44 -3.73
N TYR A 74 -15.57 8.57 -2.89
CA TYR A 74 -16.75 7.80 -3.28
C TYR A 74 -18.04 8.62 -3.26
N PHE A 75 -18.26 9.48 -2.28
CA PHE A 75 -19.47 10.30 -2.15
C PHE A 75 -19.27 11.74 -2.58
N GLY A 76 -18.14 12.36 -2.21
CA GLY A 76 -17.88 13.77 -2.48
C GLY A 76 -17.61 14.04 -3.96
N VAL A 77 -16.61 13.36 -4.54
CA VAL A 77 -16.23 13.57 -5.95
C VAL A 77 -17.33 13.10 -6.89
N THR A 78 -17.93 11.94 -6.64
CA THR A 78 -19.02 11.42 -7.50
C THR A 78 -20.24 12.33 -7.45
N GLY A 79 -20.61 12.84 -6.27
CA GLY A 79 -21.72 13.76 -6.11
C GLY A 79 -21.46 15.12 -6.79
N ALA A 80 -20.24 15.67 -6.65
CA ALA A 80 -19.89 16.96 -7.26
C ALA A 80 -19.81 16.91 -8.79
N LEU A 81 -19.36 15.78 -9.35
CA LEU A 81 -19.19 15.61 -10.80
C LEU A 81 -20.40 14.96 -11.50
N GLY A 82 -21.39 14.48 -10.75
CA GLY A 82 -22.54 13.76 -11.30
C GLY A 82 -22.18 12.41 -11.96
N ILE A 83 -21.04 11.81 -11.59
CA ILE A 83 -20.56 10.52 -12.16
C ILE A 83 -20.92 9.36 -11.23
N ARG A 84 -20.99 8.16 -11.81
CA ARG A 84 -21.11 6.91 -11.05
C ARG A 84 -19.75 6.22 -10.97
N MET A 85 -19.37 5.82 -9.78
CA MET A 85 -18.12 5.09 -9.52
C MET A 85 -18.44 3.85 -8.70
N SER A 86 -17.83 2.71 -9.04
CA SER A 86 -17.97 1.51 -8.21
C SER A 86 -17.14 1.65 -6.93
N ALA A 87 -17.57 0.97 -5.85
CA ALA A 87 -16.81 0.94 -4.60
C ALA A 87 -15.39 0.38 -4.79
N PHE A 88 -15.21 -0.56 -5.73
CA PHE A 88 -13.90 -1.09 -6.08
C PHE A 88 -12.98 0.00 -6.66
N VAL A 89 -13.44 0.75 -7.66
CA VAL A 89 -12.66 1.83 -8.28
C VAL A 89 -12.34 2.93 -7.28
N ALA A 90 -13.30 3.32 -6.45
CA ALA A 90 -13.06 4.31 -5.39
C ALA A 90 -12.04 3.81 -4.36
N GLY A 91 -12.11 2.54 -3.97
CA GLY A 91 -11.14 1.88 -3.09
C GLY A 91 -9.74 1.84 -3.69
N VAL A 92 -9.62 1.47 -4.97
CA VAL A 92 -8.34 1.50 -5.71
C VAL A 92 -7.75 2.91 -5.69
N ILE A 93 -8.52 3.94 -6.01
CA ILE A 93 -8.04 5.33 -6.01
C ILE A 93 -7.59 5.75 -4.60
N ALA A 94 -8.43 5.51 -3.58
CA ALA A 94 -8.11 5.89 -2.21
C ALA A 94 -6.83 5.22 -1.69
N LEU A 95 -6.73 3.90 -1.84
CA LEU A 95 -5.56 3.14 -1.40
C LEU A 95 -4.31 3.46 -2.21
N SER A 96 -4.44 3.68 -3.52
CA SER A 96 -3.30 4.02 -4.39
C SER A 96 -2.72 5.40 -4.04
N LEU A 97 -3.56 6.39 -3.83
CA LEU A 97 -3.13 7.72 -3.40
C LEU A 97 -2.50 7.66 -2.01
N ASN A 98 -3.14 6.95 -1.07
CA ASN A 98 -2.64 6.81 0.29
C ASN A 98 -1.28 6.12 0.31
N ALA A 99 -1.17 4.92 -0.21
CA ALA A 99 0.10 4.18 -0.26
C ALA A 99 1.16 4.91 -1.10
N GLY A 100 0.77 5.57 -2.20
CA GLY A 100 1.65 6.36 -3.05
C GLY A 100 2.32 7.51 -2.31
N GLY A 101 1.59 8.22 -1.44
CA GLY A 101 2.14 9.28 -0.60
C GLY A 101 3.20 8.76 0.39
N TYR A 102 2.96 7.61 1.02
CA TYR A 102 3.96 6.98 1.90
C TYR A 102 5.16 6.43 1.12
N LEU A 103 4.93 5.78 -0.02
CA LEU A 103 5.98 5.25 -0.89
C LEU A 103 6.87 6.37 -1.45
N SER A 104 6.32 7.54 -1.76
CA SER A 104 7.08 8.71 -2.18
C SER A 104 8.16 9.08 -1.16
N GLU A 105 7.82 9.13 0.12
CA GLU A 105 8.76 9.43 1.18
C GLU A 105 9.76 8.30 1.42
N ILE A 106 9.34 7.04 1.30
CA ILE A 106 10.23 5.87 1.39
C ILE A 106 11.30 5.95 0.29
N PHE A 107 10.91 6.18 -0.96
CA PHE A 107 11.84 6.25 -2.08
C PHE A 107 12.76 7.47 -1.97
N ARG A 108 12.21 8.64 -1.61
CA ARG A 108 12.99 9.86 -1.41
C ARG A 108 14.02 9.66 -0.30
N GLY A 109 13.60 9.12 0.85
CA GLY A 109 14.49 8.83 1.98
C GLY A 109 15.57 7.82 1.63
N GLY A 110 15.25 6.74 0.90
CA GLY A 110 16.23 5.74 0.48
C GLY A 110 17.28 6.28 -0.48
N ILE A 111 16.87 7.15 -1.43
CA ILE A 111 17.85 7.80 -2.33
C ILE A 111 18.77 8.76 -1.56
N GLN A 112 18.22 9.52 -0.61
CA GLN A 112 18.97 10.46 0.21
C GLN A 112 19.86 9.80 1.27
N SER A 113 19.60 8.53 1.61
CA SER A 113 20.40 7.77 2.59
C SER A 113 21.69 7.18 2.00
N VAL A 114 21.87 7.25 0.67
CA VAL A 114 23.14 6.80 0.06
C VAL A 114 24.24 7.79 0.41
N ASP A 115 25.37 7.26 0.88
CA ASP A 115 26.51 8.07 1.33
C ASP A 115 26.99 9.02 0.21
N PRO A 116 27.02 10.34 0.46
CA PRO A 116 27.53 11.32 -0.49
C PRO A 116 28.96 11.03 -0.98
N GLY A 117 29.81 10.43 -0.12
CA GLY A 117 31.17 10.04 -0.48
C GLY A 117 31.21 9.03 -1.64
N GLN A 118 30.21 8.14 -1.75
CA GLN A 118 30.09 7.23 -2.90
C GLN A 118 29.83 7.99 -4.19
N VAL A 119 29.01 9.05 -4.12
CA VAL A 119 28.71 9.89 -5.27
C VAL A 119 29.94 10.70 -5.67
N GLU A 120 30.65 11.29 -4.71
CA GLU A 120 31.88 12.07 -4.95
C GLU A 120 32.99 11.20 -5.54
N ALA A 121 33.23 10.02 -4.98
CA ALA A 121 34.20 9.06 -5.50
C ALA A 121 33.90 8.66 -6.96
N ALA A 122 32.64 8.33 -7.26
CA ALA A 122 32.20 8.00 -8.61
C ALA A 122 32.44 9.17 -9.60
N ARG A 123 32.14 10.40 -9.16
CA ARG A 123 32.38 11.61 -9.97
C ARG A 123 33.87 11.87 -10.21
N SER A 124 34.70 11.64 -9.21
CA SER A 124 36.17 11.77 -9.30
C SER A 124 36.80 10.75 -10.27
N LEU A 125 36.17 9.58 -10.40
CA LEU A 125 36.52 8.56 -11.40
C LEU A 125 35.99 8.88 -12.83
N GLY A 126 35.38 10.05 -13.03
CA GLY A 126 34.91 10.50 -14.35
C GLY A 126 33.51 10.00 -14.75
N LEU A 127 32.76 9.35 -13.85
CA LEU A 127 31.39 8.97 -14.15
C LEU A 127 30.49 10.21 -14.30
N SER A 128 29.65 10.21 -15.36
CA SER A 128 28.63 11.24 -15.51
C SER A 128 27.56 11.13 -14.40
N SER A 129 26.82 12.19 -14.14
CA SER A 129 25.72 12.17 -13.13
C SER A 129 24.74 11.02 -13.38
N ARG A 130 24.37 10.78 -14.63
CA ARG A 130 23.48 9.68 -15.00
C ARG A 130 24.09 8.31 -14.69
N GLN A 131 25.36 8.11 -15.01
CA GLN A 131 26.07 6.85 -14.68
C GLN A 131 26.18 6.65 -13.19
N THR A 132 26.51 7.70 -12.41
CA THR A 132 26.58 7.65 -10.95
C THR A 132 25.21 7.26 -10.37
N THR A 133 24.12 7.91 -10.82
CA THR A 133 22.77 7.58 -10.34
C THR A 133 22.41 6.12 -10.63
N TRP A 134 22.61 5.64 -11.87
CA TRP A 134 22.16 4.30 -12.25
C TRP A 134 23.04 3.17 -11.71
N ARG A 135 24.37 3.40 -11.59
CA ARG A 135 25.34 2.35 -11.19
C ARG A 135 25.65 2.33 -9.71
N ILE A 136 25.55 3.47 -9.02
CA ILE A 136 25.94 3.60 -7.63
C ILE A 136 24.73 3.87 -6.71
N VAL A 137 23.98 4.94 -7.01
CA VAL A 137 22.90 5.40 -6.10
C VAL A 137 21.70 4.45 -6.13
N LEU A 138 21.16 4.19 -7.32
CA LEU A 138 19.91 3.46 -7.46
C LEU A 138 19.95 2.03 -6.91
N PRO A 139 20.99 1.21 -7.17
CA PRO A 139 21.07 -0.14 -6.59
C PRO A 139 21.11 -0.13 -5.05
N GLN A 140 21.81 0.82 -4.45
CA GLN A 140 21.88 0.98 -2.99
C GLN A 140 20.54 1.48 -2.43
N ALA A 141 19.96 2.50 -3.06
CA ALA A 141 18.66 3.05 -2.65
C ALA A 141 17.54 1.99 -2.68
N ILE A 142 17.49 1.13 -3.71
CA ILE A 142 16.52 0.03 -3.79
C ILE A 142 16.68 -0.91 -2.59
N ARG A 143 17.91 -1.30 -2.24
CA ARG A 143 18.17 -2.16 -1.09
C ARG A 143 17.71 -1.51 0.21
N ILE A 144 17.99 -0.23 0.40
CA ILE A 144 17.58 0.54 1.59
C ILE A 144 16.06 0.66 1.69
N CYS A 145 15.37 0.89 0.54
CA CYS A 145 13.91 1.06 0.51
C CYS A 145 13.14 -0.24 0.72
N LEU A 146 13.69 -1.38 0.29
CA LEU A 146 12.95 -2.65 0.17
C LEU A 146 12.20 -3.06 1.45
N PRO A 147 12.80 -3.02 2.67
CA PRO A 147 12.09 -3.36 3.90
C PRO A 147 10.86 -2.47 4.13
N SER A 148 11.02 -1.16 3.92
CA SER A 148 9.95 -0.18 4.12
C SER A 148 8.84 -0.32 3.07
N VAL A 149 9.19 -0.65 1.82
CA VAL A 149 8.21 -0.93 0.75
C VAL A 149 7.36 -2.14 1.12
N VAL A 150 7.98 -3.23 1.57
CA VAL A 150 7.23 -4.44 1.96
C VAL A 150 6.36 -4.18 3.19
N ASN A 151 6.85 -3.42 4.16
CA ASN A 151 6.03 -3.00 5.29
C ASN A 151 4.80 -2.18 4.83
N GLN A 152 4.98 -1.26 3.88
CA GLN A 152 3.87 -0.50 3.29
C GLN A 152 2.86 -1.40 2.58
N TRP A 153 3.30 -2.48 1.94
CA TRP A 153 2.39 -3.47 1.34
C TRP A 153 1.55 -4.18 2.42
N CYS A 154 2.17 -4.60 3.52
CA CYS A 154 1.44 -5.19 4.65
C CYS A 154 0.40 -4.22 5.24
N ILE A 155 0.75 -2.93 5.33
CA ILE A 155 -0.18 -1.88 5.79
C ILE A 155 -1.35 -1.76 4.81
N THR A 156 -1.08 -1.66 3.51
CA THR A 156 -2.13 -1.49 2.49
C THR A 156 -3.11 -2.65 2.46
N ILE A 157 -2.64 -3.91 2.65
CA ILE A 157 -3.54 -5.07 2.76
C ILE A 157 -4.47 -4.94 3.97
N LYS A 158 -3.99 -4.46 5.11
CA LYS A 158 -4.85 -4.20 6.29
C LYS A 158 -5.83 -3.06 6.03
N ASP A 159 -5.40 -2.03 5.34
CA ASP A 159 -6.18 -0.84 5.03
C ASP A 159 -7.33 -1.12 4.05
N THR A 160 -7.28 -2.22 3.27
CA THR A 160 -8.44 -2.65 2.46
C THR A 160 -9.68 -2.85 3.30
N SER A 161 -9.54 -3.25 4.57
CA SER A 161 -10.67 -3.42 5.50
C SER A 161 -11.46 -2.14 5.74
N ILE A 162 -10.84 -0.97 5.58
CA ILE A 162 -11.51 0.34 5.71
C ILE A 162 -12.49 0.56 4.55
N ILE A 163 -12.23 -0.04 3.39
CA ILE A 163 -13.06 0.16 2.18
C ILE A 163 -14.44 -0.50 2.30
N CYS A 164 -14.65 -1.39 3.30
CA CYS A 164 -15.96 -1.94 3.62
C CYS A 164 -17.03 -0.85 3.87
N VAL A 165 -16.63 0.33 4.35
CA VAL A 165 -17.53 1.44 4.71
C VAL A 165 -18.25 2.05 3.49
N ILE A 166 -17.65 1.96 2.30
CA ILE A 166 -18.26 2.39 1.03
C ILE A 166 -18.98 1.24 0.31
N GLY A 167 -19.18 0.11 0.99
CA GLY A 167 -20.00 -1.01 0.51
C GLY A 167 -19.25 -2.07 -0.28
N LEU A 168 -17.91 -2.02 -0.38
CA LEU A 168 -17.14 -3.09 -1.02
C LEU A 168 -17.22 -4.37 -0.19
N ALA A 169 -17.59 -5.48 -0.85
CA ALA A 169 -17.78 -6.78 -0.22
C ALA A 169 -16.45 -7.56 -0.04
N GLU A 170 -15.42 -6.87 0.47
CA GLU A 170 -14.14 -7.47 0.84
C GLU A 170 -14.28 -8.31 2.15
N LEU A 171 -13.17 -8.91 2.63
CA LEU A 171 -13.19 -9.88 3.73
C LEU A 171 -13.90 -9.37 4.99
N THR A 172 -13.66 -8.13 5.42
CA THR A 172 -14.29 -7.54 6.60
C THR A 172 -15.79 -7.36 6.41
N ARG A 173 -16.21 -6.90 5.22
CA ARG A 173 -17.63 -6.74 4.89
C ARG A 173 -18.36 -8.07 4.83
N MET A 174 -17.73 -9.10 4.30
CA MET A 174 -18.27 -10.47 4.31
C MET A 174 -18.48 -10.97 5.75
N GLY A 175 -17.52 -10.75 6.63
CA GLY A 175 -17.67 -11.04 8.06
C GLY A 175 -18.88 -10.33 8.67
N GLN A 176 -19.05 -9.02 8.41
CA GLN A 176 -20.21 -8.25 8.89
C GLN A 176 -21.54 -8.83 8.40
N GLN A 177 -21.61 -9.22 7.11
CA GLN A 177 -22.83 -9.80 6.53
C GLN A 177 -23.18 -11.17 7.15
N ILE A 178 -22.18 -12.00 7.43
CA ILE A 178 -22.39 -13.29 8.10
C ILE A 178 -22.89 -13.07 9.53
N ILE A 179 -22.28 -12.14 10.27
CA ILE A 179 -22.70 -11.79 11.63
C ILE A 179 -24.16 -11.29 11.64
N ALA A 180 -24.56 -10.45 10.68
CA ALA A 180 -25.91 -9.93 10.59
C ALA A 180 -26.97 -11.02 10.39
N ARG A 181 -26.60 -12.19 9.85
CA ARG A 181 -27.50 -13.35 9.65
C ARG A 181 -27.44 -14.35 10.80
N THR A 182 -26.28 -14.53 11.42
CA THR A 182 -26.01 -15.63 12.37
C THR A 182 -25.98 -15.19 13.81
N TYR A 183 -25.77 -13.88 14.07
CA TYR A 183 -25.53 -13.29 15.40
C TYR A 183 -24.32 -13.90 16.14
N ARG A 184 -23.40 -14.56 15.42
CA ARG A 184 -22.20 -15.25 15.95
C ARG A 184 -20.94 -14.39 15.76
N SER A 185 -20.87 -13.27 16.48
CA SER A 185 -19.79 -12.27 16.28
C SER A 185 -18.39 -12.81 16.60
N PHE A 186 -18.23 -13.52 17.73
CA PHE A 186 -16.91 -13.98 18.15
C PHE A 186 -16.29 -14.95 17.15
N GLU A 187 -17.04 -15.96 16.73
CA GLU A 187 -16.53 -17.00 15.85
C GLU A 187 -16.22 -16.45 14.44
N VAL A 188 -17.07 -15.57 13.93
CA VAL A 188 -16.87 -14.96 12.61
C VAL A 188 -15.68 -14.01 12.62
N TRP A 189 -15.56 -13.15 13.65
CA TRP A 189 -14.38 -12.27 13.74
C TRP A 189 -13.09 -13.06 13.95
N LEU A 190 -13.13 -14.18 14.66
CA LEU A 190 -11.98 -15.08 14.79
C LEU A 190 -11.56 -15.62 13.42
N MET A 191 -12.51 -16.09 12.58
CA MET A 191 -12.22 -16.56 11.22
C MET A 191 -11.62 -15.45 10.34
N VAL A 192 -12.22 -14.26 10.35
CA VAL A 192 -11.72 -13.09 9.61
C VAL A 192 -10.30 -12.72 10.07
N PHE A 193 -10.08 -12.66 11.38
CA PHE A 193 -8.76 -12.38 11.97
C PHE A 193 -7.71 -13.38 11.52
N VAL A 194 -8.02 -14.68 11.58
CA VAL A 194 -7.10 -15.75 11.17
C VAL A 194 -6.77 -15.64 9.67
N LEU A 195 -7.74 -15.36 8.81
CA LEU A 195 -7.51 -15.18 7.38
C LEU A 195 -6.57 -14.00 7.07
N TYR A 196 -6.82 -12.83 7.67
CA TYR A 196 -5.89 -11.70 7.55
C TYR A 196 -4.51 -12.04 8.10
N PHE A 197 -4.45 -12.65 9.28
CA PHE A 197 -3.19 -13.03 9.92
C PHE A 197 -2.35 -13.94 9.03
N VAL A 198 -2.95 -14.99 8.47
CA VAL A 198 -2.24 -15.96 7.61
C VAL A 198 -1.65 -15.26 6.38
N VAL A 199 -2.44 -14.42 5.69
CA VAL A 199 -1.98 -13.71 4.49
C VAL A 199 -0.86 -12.72 4.81
N ILE A 200 -1.05 -11.88 5.84
CA ILE A 200 -0.09 -10.85 6.19
C ILE A 200 1.20 -11.48 6.76
N TYR A 201 1.06 -12.56 7.56
CA TYR A 201 2.20 -13.27 8.11
C TYR A 201 3.03 -13.97 7.03
N ALA A 202 2.37 -14.60 6.05
CA ALA A 202 3.04 -15.20 4.89
C ALA A 202 3.84 -14.14 4.09
N LEU A 203 3.23 -12.97 3.85
CA LEU A 203 3.93 -11.86 3.19
C LEU A 203 5.11 -11.34 4.02
N THR A 204 4.95 -11.25 5.35
CA THR A 204 6.02 -10.82 6.26
C THR A 204 7.20 -11.78 6.27
N ILE A 205 6.94 -13.10 6.24
CA ILE A 205 8.01 -14.12 6.13
C ILE A 205 8.73 -13.98 4.78
N PHE A 206 7.99 -13.84 3.70
CA PHE A 206 8.56 -13.63 2.37
C PHE A 206 9.46 -12.38 2.33
N ALA A 207 8.99 -11.29 2.91
CA ALA A 207 9.74 -10.05 3.05
C ALA A 207 11.08 -10.25 3.77
N ARG A 208 11.05 -10.85 4.95
CA ARG A 208 12.27 -11.13 5.74
C ARG A 208 13.27 -12.02 4.99
N HIS A 209 12.77 -12.95 4.17
CA HIS A 209 13.65 -13.78 3.35
C HIS A 209 14.34 -12.96 2.26
N MET A 210 13.62 -12.04 1.62
CA MET A 210 14.19 -11.11 0.64
C MET A 210 15.22 -10.16 1.26
N GLU A 211 14.92 -9.61 2.43
CA GLU A 211 15.84 -8.73 3.18
C GLU A 211 17.17 -9.41 3.49
N ARG A 212 17.12 -10.65 3.96
CA ARG A 212 18.33 -11.42 4.28
C ARG A 212 19.23 -11.65 3.06
N LYS A 213 18.65 -11.94 1.90
CA LYS A 213 19.42 -12.11 0.65
C LYS A 213 20.08 -10.80 0.23
N VAL A 214 19.36 -9.68 0.31
CA VAL A 214 19.87 -8.36 -0.05
C VAL A 214 20.98 -7.88 0.91
N SER A 215 20.91 -8.26 2.20
CA SER A 215 21.92 -7.91 3.22
C SER A 215 23.20 -8.76 3.17
N LEU A 216 23.13 -9.97 2.59
CA LEU A 216 24.31 -10.86 2.51
C LEU A 216 25.18 -10.59 1.27
N ASP A 217 24.65 -9.87 0.27
CA ASP A 217 25.36 -9.55 -0.97
C ASP A 217 26.00 -8.13 -0.95
N GLY A 218 26.09 -7.48 0.19
CA GLY A 218 26.72 -6.17 0.43
C GLY A 218 27.67 -6.18 1.56
#